data_455db452aa842b9eabd58b16bcfa8021
#
_entry.id   455db452aa842b9eabd58b16bcfa8021
#
_cell.length_a   1.000
_cell.length_b   1.000
_cell.length_c   1.000
_cell.angle_alpha   90.00
_cell.angle_beta   90.00
_cell.angle_gamma   90.00
#
_symmetry.space_group_name_H-M   'P 1'
#
loop_
_entity.id
_entity.type
_entity.pdbx_description
1 polymer ?
#
loop_
_entity_poly.entity_id
_entity_poly.type
_entity_poly.pdbx_seq_one_letter_code
_entity_poly.pdbx_strand_id
1 'polypeptide(L)'
;MSSPGPTSASALATAAADRSRRVADLLARVAAGDRAAFATLYDHTAATVHGVAERVLRDRELAADVTQDVMIEVWRIAPRFDPERGSALAWIATLARRRAVDRVRSEQAHRDRRERAATRDYQRPYDEVAEAVEGHDDARAVRRCLERLTALQREAVTDAFFGGLSYREVAEQSGAALPTIKSRIRDALHGLRRCLAGAQHTRTQSSAHYDEEP
;
A
#
# COMPACT_ATOMS: atom_id res chain seq x y z
N MET A 1 0.81 -4.39 -45.04
CA MET A 1 0.75 -5.26 -43.84
C MET A 1 1.24 -4.42 -42.69
N SER A 2 0.32 -3.77 -41.99
CA SER A 2 0.65 -2.92 -40.83
C SER A 2 0.53 -3.78 -39.56
N SER A 3 1.63 -3.87 -38.81
CA SER A 3 1.65 -4.57 -37.52
C SER A 3 0.73 -3.86 -36.53
N PRO A 4 -0.08 -4.56 -35.76
CA PRO A 4 -0.89 -3.94 -34.70
C PRO A 4 0.04 -3.37 -33.65
N GLY A 5 -0.16 -2.09 -33.29
CA GLY A 5 0.54 -1.41 -32.22
C GLY A 5 0.19 -2.04 -30.86
N PRO A 6 1.04 -1.85 -29.83
CA PRO A 6 0.81 -2.43 -28.51
C PRO A 6 -0.51 -1.90 -27.93
N THR A 7 -1.39 -2.82 -27.50
CA THR A 7 -2.65 -2.50 -26.85
C THR A 7 -2.40 -1.72 -25.55
N SER A 8 -3.27 -0.77 -25.23
CA SER A 8 -3.19 0.16 -24.07
C SER A 8 -2.84 -0.54 -22.74
N ALA A 9 -3.35 -1.76 -22.51
CA ALA A 9 -3.04 -2.53 -21.29
C ALA A 9 -1.62 -3.10 -21.26
N SER A 10 -1.06 -3.48 -22.39
CA SER A 10 0.34 -3.89 -22.50
C SER A 10 1.25 -2.69 -22.24
N ALA A 11 0.88 -1.50 -22.73
CA ALA A 11 1.61 -0.27 -22.47
C ALA A 11 1.57 0.12 -20.97
N LEU A 12 0.43 -0.03 -20.29
CA LEU A 12 0.29 0.25 -18.86
C LEU A 12 1.08 -0.75 -17.99
N ALA A 13 1.04 -2.04 -18.32
CA ALA A 13 1.82 -3.06 -17.63
C ALA A 13 3.32 -2.84 -17.81
N THR A 14 3.75 -2.47 -19.02
CA THR A 14 5.14 -2.11 -19.30
C THR A 14 5.54 -0.86 -18.53
N ALA A 15 4.72 0.19 -18.52
CA ALA A 15 4.98 1.42 -17.77
C ALA A 15 5.07 1.18 -16.25
N ALA A 16 4.23 0.29 -15.69
CA ALA A 16 4.29 -0.08 -14.27
C ALA A 16 5.58 -0.86 -13.95
N ALA A 17 5.99 -1.78 -14.83
CA ALA A 17 7.25 -2.52 -14.69
C ALA A 17 8.46 -1.60 -14.82
N ASP A 18 8.42 -0.65 -15.76
CA ASP A 18 9.49 0.35 -15.95
C ASP A 18 9.59 1.29 -14.75
N ARG A 19 8.45 1.74 -14.21
CA ARG A 19 8.42 2.53 -12.98
C ARG A 19 9.04 1.76 -11.80
N SER A 20 8.69 0.49 -11.66
CA SER A 20 9.22 -0.37 -10.59
C SER A 20 10.73 -0.54 -10.70
N ARG A 21 11.26 -0.79 -11.91
CA ARG A 21 12.71 -0.87 -12.17
C ARG A 21 13.40 0.44 -11.87
N ARG A 22 12.88 1.57 -12.38
CA ARG A 22 13.45 2.90 -12.12
C ARG A 22 13.54 3.23 -10.64
N VAL A 23 12.51 2.90 -9.85
CA VAL A 23 12.53 3.12 -8.39
C VAL A 23 13.60 2.23 -7.73
N ALA A 24 13.78 0.98 -8.18
CA ALA A 24 14.82 0.09 -7.66
C ALA A 24 16.24 0.61 -7.98
N ASP A 25 16.47 1.08 -9.22
CA ASP A 25 17.76 1.66 -9.62
C ASP A 25 18.08 2.93 -8.84
N LEU A 26 17.11 3.82 -8.66
CA LEU A 26 17.25 5.02 -7.84
C LEU A 26 17.58 4.66 -6.39
N LEU A 27 16.88 3.68 -5.82
CA LEU A 27 17.11 3.25 -4.44
C LEU A 27 18.50 2.64 -4.25
N ALA A 28 19.03 1.91 -5.23
CA ALA A 28 20.39 1.40 -5.21
C ALA A 28 21.44 2.53 -5.22
N ARG A 29 21.21 3.59 -6.00
CA ARG A 29 22.07 4.78 -6.00
C ARG A 29 21.97 5.56 -4.69
N VAL A 30 20.78 5.67 -4.12
CA VAL A 30 20.57 6.25 -2.78
C VAL A 30 21.33 5.46 -1.72
N ALA A 31 21.33 4.14 -1.80
CA ALA A 31 22.11 3.27 -0.92
C ALA A 31 23.63 3.53 -1.01
N ALA A 32 24.10 3.99 -2.17
CA ALA A 32 25.48 4.43 -2.39
C ALA A 32 25.74 5.91 -1.99
N GLY A 33 24.74 6.62 -1.44
CA GLY A 33 24.89 8.00 -0.96
C GLY A 33 24.62 9.08 -2.01
N ASP A 34 24.03 8.74 -3.16
CA ASP A 34 23.72 9.68 -4.24
C ASP A 34 22.51 10.58 -3.89
N ARG A 35 22.79 11.84 -3.55
CA ARG A 35 21.76 12.83 -3.19
C ARG A 35 20.87 13.24 -4.37
N ALA A 36 21.40 13.25 -5.59
CA ALA A 36 20.60 13.58 -6.77
C ALA A 36 19.61 12.45 -7.09
N ALA A 37 20.04 11.20 -6.92
CA ALA A 37 19.16 10.06 -7.03
C ALA A 37 18.05 10.08 -5.95
N PHE A 38 18.37 10.58 -4.75
CA PHE A 38 17.34 10.72 -3.69
C PHE A 38 16.27 11.76 -4.05
N ALA A 39 16.65 12.92 -4.57
CA ALA A 39 15.67 13.92 -5.02
C ALA A 39 14.75 13.33 -6.08
N THR A 40 15.31 12.63 -7.07
CA THR A 40 14.52 11.96 -8.12
C THR A 40 13.63 10.84 -7.54
N LEU A 41 14.14 10.06 -6.58
CA LEU A 41 13.37 9.03 -5.88
C LEU A 41 12.18 9.64 -5.12
N TYR A 42 12.40 10.78 -4.47
CA TYR A 42 11.37 11.53 -3.78
C TYR A 42 10.24 11.91 -4.74
N ASP A 43 10.56 12.54 -5.87
CA ASP A 43 9.57 12.95 -6.88
C ASP A 43 8.74 11.76 -7.41
N HIS A 44 9.38 10.58 -7.55
CA HIS A 44 8.70 9.39 -8.04
C HIS A 44 7.84 8.65 -7.01
N THR A 45 8.08 8.87 -5.71
CA THR A 45 7.48 8.04 -4.65
C THR A 45 6.70 8.83 -3.63
N ALA A 46 6.93 10.14 -3.45
CA ALA A 46 6.29 10.95 -2.41
C ALA A 46 4.75 10.92 -2.48
N ALA A 47 4.16 11.02 -3.66
CA ALA A 47 2.71 10.93 -3.82
C ALA A 47 2.14 9.55 -3.38
N THR A 48 2.88 8.47 -3.65
CA THR A 48 2.49 7.12 -3.21
C THR A 48 2.61 6.98 -1.70
N VAL A 49 3.70 7.49 -1.11
CA VAL A 49 3.94 7.48 0.34
C VAL A 49 2.85 8.27 1.06
N HIS A 50 2.58 9.50 0.57
CA HIS A 50 1.53 10.37 1.10
C HIS A 50 0.16 9.70 1.05
N GLY A 51 -0.23 9.14 -0.10
CA GLY A 51 -1.52 8.47 -0.24
C GLY A 51 -1.67 7.22 0.64
N VAL A 52 -0.57 6.50 0.94
CA VAL A 52 -0.58 5.40 1.92
C VAL A 52 -0.76 5.94 3.34
N ALA A 53 -0.04 7.00 3.71
CA ALA A 53 -0.13 7.63 5.02
C ALA A 53 -1.52 8.23 5.25
N GLU A 54 -2.07 8.96 4.29
CA GLU A 54 -3.38 9.62 4.38
C GLU A 54 -4.53 8.62 4.58
N ARG A 55 -4.49 7.46 3.91
CA ARG A 55 -5.49 6.39 4.11
C ARG A 55 -5.50 5.85 5.54
N VAL A 56 -4.37 5.82 6.22
CA VAL A 56 -4.24 5.32 7.59
C VAL A 56 -4.58 6.42 8.59
N LEU A 57 -4.05 7.62 8.39
CA LEU A 57 -4.17 8.75 9.31
C LEU A 57 -5.49 9.48 9.20
N ARG A 58 -6.11 9.47 7.98
CA ARG A 58 -7.30 10.26 7.63
C ARG A 58 -7.11 11.77 7.93
N ASP A 59 -5.86 12.20 7.87
CA ASP A 59 -5.41 13.57 8.10
C ASP A 59 -4.28 13.89 7.13
N ARG A 60 -4.49 14.92 6.32
CA ARG A 60 -3.57 15.29 5.24
C ARG A 60 -2.30 15.95 5.73
N GLU A 61 -2.40 16.73 6.80
CA GLU A 61 -1.24 17.41 7.39
C GLU A 61 -0.32 16.39 8.07
N LEU A 62 -0.90 15.50 8.88
CA LEU A 62 -0.15 14.41 9.48
C LEU A 62 0.44 13.46 8.43
N ALA A 63 -0.25 13.26 7.31
CA ALA A 63 0.27 12.46 6.21
C ALA A 63 1.47 13.10 5.53
N ALA A 64 1.51 14.43 5.43
CA ALA A 64 2.67 15.16 4.91
C ALA A 64 3.88 15.00 5.83
N ASP A 65 3.69 15.15 7.14
CA ASP A 65 4.76 14.94 8.15
C ASP A 65 5.31 13.52 8.07
N VAL A 66 4.42 12.53 8.06
CA VAL A 66 4.81 11.12 7.94
C VAL A 66 5.52 10.84 6.61
N THR A 67 5.14 11.53 5.54
CA THR A 67 5.83 11.40 4.25
C THR A 67 7.29 11.85 4.35
N GLN A 68 7.55 12.97 5.00
CA GLN A 68 8.92 13.46 5.23
C GLN A 68 9.72 12.48 6.10
N ASP A 69 9.16 12.02 7.19
CA ASP A 69 9.79 11.04 8.09
C ASP A 69 10.16 9.75 7.35
N VAL A 70 9.26 9.24 6.52
CA VAL A 70 9.49 8.04 5.70
C VAL A 70 10.61 8.25 4.70
N MET A 71 10.67 9.38 4.03
CA MET A 71 11.73 9.65 3.05
C MET A 71 13.10 9.80 3.73
N ILE A 72 13.15 10.40 4.92
CA ILE A 72 14.37 10.43 5.75
C ILE A 72 14.78 9.01 6.17
N GLU A 73 13.82 8.17 6.57
CA GLU A 73 14.09 6.77 6.90
C GLU A 73 14.61 6.01 5.68
N VAL A 74 13.97 6.16 4.52
CA VAL A 74 14.41 5.55 3.24
C VAL A 74 15.87 5.90 2.96
N TRP A 75 16.26 7.18 3.07
CA TRP A 75 17.66 7.58 2.92
C TRP A 75 18.60 6.82 3.85
N ARG A 76 18.22 6.67 5.12
CA ARG A 76 19.07 6.05 6.15
C ARG A 76 19.19 4.53 5.99
N ILE A 77 18.12 3.85 5.54
CA ILE A 77 18.06 2.40 5.49
C ILE A 77 18.04 1.81 4.08
N ALA A 78 18.21 2.63 3.04
CA ALA A 78 18.30 2.17 1.65
C ALA A 78 19.30 0.99 1.47
N PRO A 79 20.48 0.96 2.14
CA PRO A 79 21.39 -0.19 2.06
C PRO A 79 20.81 -1.53 2.57
N ARG A 80 19.69 -1.50 3.28
CA ARG A 80 19.01 -2.71 3.81
C ARG A 80 17.93 -3.25 2.86
N PHE A 81 17.70 -2.56 1.75
CA PHE A 81 16.75 -3.04 0.75
C PHE A 81 17.31 -4.28 0.05
N ASP A 82 16.48 -5.32 -0.02
CA ASP A 82 16.80 -6.57 -0.68
C ASP A 82 15.81 -6.77 -1.86
N PRO A 83 16.25 -6.68 -3.12
CA PRO A 83 15.40 -6.82 -4.29
C PRO A 83 14.79 -8.23 -4.45
N GLU A 84 15.42 -9.26 -3.88
CA GLU A 84 14.89 -10.64 -3.90
C GLU A 84 13.63 -10.78 -3.03
N ARG A 85 13.42 -9.88 -2.07
CA ARG A 85 12.28 -9.90 -1.14
C ARG A 85 11.08 -9.10 -1.63
N GLY A 86 11.21 -8.34 -2.71
CA GLY A 86 10.12 -7.59 -3.30
C GLY A 86 10.55 -6.32 -4.01
N SER A 87 9.57 -5.60 -4.58
CA SER A 87 9.87 -4.35 -5.29
C SER A 87 10.21 -3.21 -4.34
N ALA A 88 11.09 -2.30 -4.77
CA ALA A 88 11.47 -1.10 -4.02
C ALA A 88 10.26 -0.24 -3.63
N LEU A 89 9.29 -0.07 -4.56
CA LEU A 89 8.07 0.70 -4.28
C LEU A 89 7.21 0.04 -3.19
N ALA A 90 7.07 -1.29 -3.19
CA ALA A 90 6.33 -2.01 -2.15
C ALA A 90 7.04 -1.93 -0.79
N TRP A 91 8.38 -1.95 -0.78
CA TRP A 91 9.16 -1.78 0.43
C TRP A 91 8.99 -0.37 1.02
N ILE A 92 9.05 0.69 0.19
CA ILE A 92 8.80 2.07 0.61
C ILE A 92 7.36 2.24 1.13
N ALA A 93 6.36 1.69 0.41
CA ALA A 93 4.97 1.73 0.85
C ALA A 93 4.74 1.01 2.20
N THR A 94 5.48 -0.06 2.46
CA THR A 94 5.45 -0.76 3.76
C THR A 94 6.00 0.11 4.89
N LEU A 95 7.09 0.86 4.63
CA LEU A 95 7.63 1.83 5.58
C LEU A 95 6.62 2.94 5.87
N ALA A 96 6.00 3.49 4.81
CA ALA A 96 4.98 4.53 4.94
C ALA A 96 3.82 4.09 5.83
N ARG A 97 3.29 2.90 5.55
CA ARG A 97 2.20 2.34 6.33
C ARG A 97 2.60 2.12 7.80
N ARG A 98 3.78 1.53 8.04
CA ARG A 98 4.28 1.33 9.40
C ARG A 98 4.38 2.64 10.16
N ARG A 99 4.97 3.68 9.57
CA ARG A 99 5.08 5.01 10.20
C ARG A 99 3.73 5.64 10.48
N ALA A 100 2.78 5.53 9.55
CA ALA A 100 1.43 6.03 9.74
C ALA A 100 0.71 5.31 10.91
N VAL A 101 0.84 3.99 11.01
CA VAL A 101 0.29 3.21 12.14
C VAL A 101 0.95 3.59 13.46
N ASP A 102 2.28 3.72 13.49
CA ASP A 102 3.02 4.14 14.68
C ASP A 102 2.57 5.55 15.13
N ARG A 103 2.27 6.46 14.18
CA ARG A 103 1.73 7.79 14.47
C ARG A 103 0.34 7.71 15.10
N VAL A 104 -0.59 6.94 14.52
CA VAL A 104 -1.94 6.73 15.11
C VAL A 104 -1.85 6.23 16.55
N ARG A 105 -0.99 5.23 16.80
CA ARG A 105 -0.79 4.67 18.14
C ARG A 105 -0.24 5.69 19.12
N SER A 106 0.72 6.51 18.68
CA SER A 106 1.28 7.59 19.50
C SER A 106 0.23 8.63 19.85
N GLU A 107 -0.57 9.07 18.88
CA GLU A 107 -1.66 10.03 19.11
C GLU A 107 -2.71 9.47 20.07
N GLN A 108 -3.10 8.19 19.90
CA GLN A 108 -4.04 7.54 20.82
C GLN A 108 -3.47 7.47 22.23
N ALA A 109 -2.23 7.03 22.40
CA ALA A 109 -1.58 6.97 23.70
C ALA A 109 -1.43 8.37 24.36
N HIS A 110 -1.29 9.43 23.56
CA HIS A 110 -1.29 10.80 24.05
C HIS A 110 -2.70 11.24 24.50
N ARG A 111 -3.76 10.90 23.75
CA ARG A 111 -5.15 11.16 24.15
C ARG A 111 -5.50 10.43 25.44
N ASP A 112 -5.21 9.14 25.52
CA ASP A 112 -5.48 8.33 26.72
C ASP A 112 -4.78 8.89 27.97
N ARG A 113 -3.54 9.40 27.83
CA ARG A 113 -2.84 10.04 28.93
C ARG A 113 -3.49 11.37 29.34
N ARG A 114 -3.93 12.20 28.38
CA ARG A 114 -4.64 13.45 28.67
C ARG A 114 -6.00 13.19 29.31
N GLU A 115 -6.73 12.19 28.84
CA GLU A 115 -8.04 11.80 29.42
C GLU A 115 -7.90 11.26 30.84
N ARG A 116 -6.88 10.45 31.11
CA ARG A 116 -6.58 10.00 32.48
C ARG A 116 -6.15 11.14 33.41
N ALA A 117 -5.51 12.18 32.87
CA ALA A 117 -5.13 13.37 33.63
C ALA A 117 -6.32 14.34 33.83
N ALA A 118 -7.32 14.30 32.95
CA ALA A 118 -8.50 15.17 32.91
C ALA A 118 -9.77 14.45 33.35
N THR A 119 -9.71 13.63 34.42
CA THR A 119 -10.86 12.90 34.99
C THR A 119 -12.23 13.32 34.48
N ARG A 120 -12.91 12.38 33.79
CA ARG A 120 -14.33 12.29 33.43
C ARG A 120 -14.81 12.94 32.14
N ASP A 121 -15.45 12.05 31.43
CA ASP A 121 -16.56 12.21 30.51
C ASP A 121 -16.26 12.63 29.08
N TYR A 122 -16.30 11.70 28.20
CA TYR A 122 -17.00 11.69 26.90
C TYR A 122 -16.51 10.58 25.97
N GLN A 123 -17.32 9.56 25.78
CA GLN A 123 -17.19 8.61 24.67
C GLN A 123 -17.63 9.29 23.37
N ARG A 124 -16.77 9.35 22.37
CA ARG A 124 -17.18 9.69 21.01
C ARG A 124 -17.37 8.43 20.19
N PRO A 125 -18.52 8.33 19.48
CA PRO A 125 -18.77 7.25 18.56
C PRO A 125 -17.81 7.35 17.35
N TYR A 126 -17.39 6.20 16.90
CA TYR A 126 -16.62 6.00 15.68
C TYR A 126 -17.57 6.14 14.48
N ASP A 127 -17.46 7.22 13.73
CA ASP A 127 -18.19 7.39 12.47
C ASP A 127 -17.37 6.84 11.31
N GLU A 128 -17.89 5.78 10.70
CA GLU A 128 -17.49 5.31 9.38
C GLU A 128 -17.95 6.31 8.33
N VAL A 129 -17.04 7.13 7.83
CA VAL A 129 -17.26 7.84 6.58
C VAL A 129 -16.30 7.31 5.54
N ALA A 130 -16.81 6.42 4.70
CA ALA A 130 -16.22 6.03 3.44
C ALA A 130 -16.54 7.13 2.41
N GLU A 131 -15.56 7.94 2.05
CA GLU A 131 -15.66 8.83 0.88
C GLU A 131 -14.36 8.76 0.09
N ALA A 132 -14.46 8.13 -1.02
CA ALA A 132 -14.44 8.47 -2.42
C ALA A 132 -13.35 9.46 -2.82
N VAL A 133 -12.27 8.97 -3.45
CA VAL A 133 -11.50 9.72 -4.43
C VAL A 133 -11.09 8.80 -5.58
N GLU A 134 -11.27 9.29 -6.78
CA GLU A 134 -10.87 8.92 -8.13
C GLU A 134 -9.95 7.70 -8.25
N GLY A 135 -10.54 6.62 -8.68
CA GLY A 135 -9.93 5.29 -8.84
C GLY A 135 -11.00 4.21 -8.74
N HIS A 136 -12.26 4.55 -9.06
CA HIS A 136 -13.43 3.67 -8.86
C HIS A 136 -13.24 2.26 -9.45
N ASP A 137 -12.57 2.14 -10.60
CA ASP A 137 -12.39 0.86 -11.28
C ASP A 137 -11.28 0.01 -10.64
N ASP A 138 -10.20 0.62 -10.18
CA ASP A 138 -9.13 -0.10 -9.49
C ASP A 138 -9.55 -0.50 -8.07
N ALA A 139 -10.29 0.36 -7.38
CA ALA A 139 -10.87 0.04 -6.08
C ALA A 139 -11.90 -1.09 -6.17
N ARG A 140 -12.74 -1.11 -7.21
CA ARG A 140 -13.68 -2.21 -7.49
C ARG A 140 -12.96 -3.52 -7.81
N ALA A 141 -11.88 -3.47 -8.61
CA ALA A 141 -11.07 -4.65 -8.91
C ALA A 141 -10.42 -5.22 -7.63
N VAL A 142 -9.87 -4.37 -6.77
CA VAL A 142 -9.32 -4.79 -5.47
C VAL A 142 -10.39 -5.40 -4.58
N ARG A 143 -11.58 -4.79 -4.44
CA ARG A 143 -12.69 -5.34 -3.65
C ARG A 143 -13.09 -6.73 -4.14
N ARG A 144 -13.32 -6.92 -5.45
CA ARG A 144 -13.64 -8.22 -6.03
C ARG A 144 -12.55 -9.27 -5.77
N CYS A 145 -11.28 -8.87 -5.80
CA CYS A 145 -10.18 -9.78 -5.51
C CYS A 145 -10.08 -10.12 -4.02
N LEU A 146 -10.41 -9.19 -3.12
CA LEU A 146 -10.52 -9.46 -1.69
C LEU A 146 -11.66 -10.44 -1.37
N GLU A 147 -12.77 -10.37 -2.08
CA GLU A 147 -13.90 -11.31 -1.95
C GLU A 147 -13.54 -12.75 -2.32
N ARG A 148 -12.54 -12.93 -3.18
CA ARG A 148 -12.02 -14.27 -3.57
C ARG A 148 -11.09 -14.90 -2.54
N LEU A 149 -10.64 -14.17 -1.55
CA LEU A 149 -9.86 -14.70 -0.45
C LEU A 149 -10.75 -15.51 0.49
N THR A 150 -10.16 -16.52 1.14
CA THR A 150 -10.84 -17.18 2.27
C THR A 150 -11.14 -16.18 3.38
N ALA A 151 -12.12 -16.46 4.22
CA ALA A 151 -12.47 -15.57 5.35
C ALA A 151 -11.25 -15.26 6.22
N LEU A 152 -10.46 -16.27 6.59
CA LEU A 152 -9.26 -16.12 7.41
C LEU A 152 -8.13 -15.31 6.72
N GLN A 153 -8.00 -15.44 5.39
CA GLN A 153 -7.03 -14.64 4.63
C GLN A 153 -7.47 -13.19 4.54
N ARG A 154 -8.76 -12.95 4.27
CA ARG A 154 -9.34 -11.61 4.17
C ARG A 154 -9.23 -10.88 5.50
N GLU A 155 -9.62 -11.51 6.61
CA GLU A 155 -9.50 -10.98 7.96
C GLU A 155 -8.05 -10.60 8.26
N ALA A 156 -7.10 -11.54 8.11
CA ALA A 156 -5.69 -11.27 8.37
C ALA A 156 -5.11 -10.12 7.52
N VAL A 157 -5.53 -9.98 6.26
CA VAL A 157 -5.12 -8.85 5.40
C VAL A 157 -5.81 -7.56 5.83
N THR A 158 -7.11 -7.61 6.14
CA THR A 158 -7.87 -6.43 6.59
C THR A 158 -7.29 -5.89 7.88
N ASP A 159 -7.08 -6.70 8.89
CA ASP A 159 -6.53 -6.30 10.18
C ASP A 159 -5.10 -5.77 10.04
N ALA A 160 -4.28 -6.49 9.26
CA ALA A 160 -2.91 -6.05 9.04
C ALA A 160 -2.81 -4.79 8.19
N PHE A 161 -3.58 -4.61 7.12
CA PHE A 161 -3.40 -3.53 6.14
C PHE A 161 -4.40 -2.38 6.28
N PHE A 162 -5.57 -2.60 6.82
CA PHE A 162 -6.60 -1.58 7.04
C PHE A 162 -6.80 -1.29 8.53
N GLY A 163 -6.73 -2.31 9.40
CA GLY A 163 -6.83 -2.16 10.85
C GLY A 163 -5.55 -1.68 11.53
N GLY A 164 -4.43 -1.57 10.80
CA GLY A 164 -3.19 -1.05 11.36
C GLY A 164 -2.47 -1.99 12.34
N LEU A 165 -2.90 -3.25 12.45
CA LEU A 165 -2.31 -4.21 13.37
C LEU A 165 -0.98 -4.77 12.82
N SER A 166 -0.01 -4.97 13.70
CA SER A 166 1.17 -5.78 13.37
C SER A 166 0.77 -7.24 13.23
N TYR A 167 1.56 -8.04 12.54
CA TYR A 167 1.29 -9.49 12.40
C TYR A 167 1.24 -10.23 13.74
N ARG A 168 1.91 -9.72 14.76
CA ARG A 168 1.84 -10.26 16.14
C ARG A 168 0.48 -9.95 16.75
N GLU A 169 0.00 -8.73 16.64
CA GLU A 169 -1.32 -8.34 17.16
C GLU A 169 -2.45 -9.07 16.43
N VAL A 170 -2.35 -9.24 15.09
CA VAL A 170 -3.29 -10.10 14.34
C VAL A 170 -3.24 -11.54 14.86
N ALA A 171 -2.08 -12.05 15.20
CA ALA A 171 -1.92 -13.40 15.76
C ALA A 171 -2.58 -13.52 17.15
N GLU A 172 -2.36 -12.53 18.00
CA GLU A 172 -2.96 -12.45 19.34
C GLU A 172 -4.49 -12.32 19.25
N GLN A 173 -5.00 -11.42 18.40
CA GLN A 173 -6.44 -11.21 18.22
C GLN A 173 -7.16 -12.43 17.62
N SER A 174 -6.56 -13.09 16.65
CA SER A 174 -7.15 -14.25 15.97
C SER A 174 -6.90 -15.59 16.69
N GLY A 175 -6.15 -15.58 17.79
CA GLY A 175 -5.75 -16.81 18.50
C GLY A 175 -4.87 -17.76 17.67
N ALA A 176 -4.23 -17.28 16.61
CA ALA A 176 -3.41 -18.08 15.71
C ALA A 176 -1.92 -17.83 15.94
N ALA A 177 -1.08 -18.86 15.68
CA ALA A 177 0.36 -18.68 15.77
C ALA A 177 0.89 -17.65 14.76
N LEU A 178 1.87 -16.84 15.15
CA LEU A 178 2.49 -15.82 14.28
C LEU A 178 2.99 -16.39 12.91
N PRO A 179 3.60 -17.56 12.82
CA PRO A 179 3.95 -18.16 11.53
C PRO A 179 2.73 -18.41 10.64
N THR A 180 1.60 -18.82 11.25
CA THR A 180 0.33 -19.03 10.53
C THR A 180 -0.21 -17.74 9.95
N ILE A 181 -0.18 -16.64 10.71
CA ILE A 181 -0.60 -15.31 10.19
C ILE A 181 0.32 -14.87 9.06
N LYS A 182 1.64 -15.03 9.21
CA LYS A 182 2.59 -14.71 8.14
C LYS A 182 2.31 -15.49 6.85
N SER A 183 2.00 -16.79 6.93
CA SER A 183 1.66 -17.58 5.75
C SER A 183 0.31 -17.17 5.16
N ARG A 184 -0.74 -16.98 5.99
CA ARG A 184 -2.05 -16.50 5.53
C ARG A 184 -1.96 -15.19 4.76
N ILE A 185 -1.25 -14.20 5.28
CA ILE A 185 -1.05 -12.91 4.64
C ILE A 185 -0.26 -13.07 3.34
N ARG A 186 0.83 -13.84 3.33
CA ARG A 186 1.61 -14.10 2.13
C ARG A 186 0.76 -14.73 1.03
N ASP A 187 0.00 -15.76 1.37
CA ASP A 187 -0.82 -16.51 0.41
C ASP A 187 -1.99 -15.65 -0.09
N ALA A 188 -2.57 -14.82 0.78
CA ALA A 188 -3.57 -13.82 0.41
C ALA A 188 -3.02 -12.79 -0.58
N LEU A 189 -1.86 -12.21 -0.31
CA LEU A 189 -1.21 -11.26 -1.21
C LEU A 189 -0.84 -11.89 -2.56
N HIS A 190 -0.43 -13.16 -2.57
CA HIS A 190 -0.22 -13.94 -3.80
C HIS A 190 -1.52 -14.12 -4.59
N GLY A 191 -2.62 -14.47 -3.91
CA GLY A 191 -3.95 -14.59 -4.50
C GLY A 191 -4.45 -13.27 -5.09
N LEU A 192 -4.30 -12.16 -4.35
CA LEU A 192 -4.66 -10.82 -4.80
C LEU A 192 -3.85 -10.41 -6.03
N ARG A 193 -2.53 -10.64 -6.04
CA ARG A 193 -1.67 -10.32 -7.19
C ARG A 193 -2.12 -11.05 -8.46
N ARG A 194 -2.40 -12.36 -8.36
CA ARG A 194 -2.92 -13.15 -9.51
C ARG A 194 -4.29 -12.68 -9.97
N CYS A 195 -5.20 -12.38 -9.05
CA CYS A 195 -6.53 -11.89 -9.35
C CYS A 195 -6.49 -10.53 -10.07
N LEU A 196 -5.69 -9.59 -9.58
CA LEU A 196 -5.55 -8.27 -10.16
C LEU A 196 -4.90 -8.32 -11.55
N ALA A 197 -3.90 -9.19 -11.76
CA ALA A 197 -3.32 -9.44 -13.07
C ALA A 197 -4.35 -9.98 -14.05
N GLY A 198 -5.22 -10.93 -13.63
CA GLY A 198 -6.30 -11.46 -14.45
C GLY A 198 -7.40 -10.45 -14.76
N ALA A 199 -7.75 -9.59 -13.80
CA ALA A 199 -8.75 -8.54 -13.99
C ALA A 199 -8.30 -7.47 -15.01
N GLN A 200 -7.01 -7.25 -15.15
CA GLN A 200 -6.43 -6.39 -16.18
C GLN A 200 -6.54 -7.02 -17.57
N HIS A 201 -6.35 -8.33 -17.70
CA HIS A 201 -6.49 -9.06 -18.99
C HIS A 201 -7.93 -9.04 -19.52
N THR A 202 -8.93 -9.21 -18.66
CA THR A 202 -10.34 -9.24 -19.05
C THR A 202 -10.83 -7.87 -19.54
N ARG A 203 -10.28 -6.78 -19.00
CA ARG A 203 -10.58 -5.41 -19.44
C ARG A 203 -10.09 -5.14 -20.86
N THR A 204 -8.93 -5.70 -21.21
CA THR A 204 -8.32 -5.56 -22.53
C THR A 204 -9.10 -6.28 -23.64
N GLN A 205 -9.75 -7.41 -23.31
CA GLN A 205 -10.55 -8.16 -24.28
C GLN A 205 -11.93 -7.54 -24.51
N SER A 206 -12.51 -6.87 -23.50
CA SER A 206 -13.83 -6.25 -23.62
C SER A 206 -13.80 -4.94 -24.42
N SER A 207 -12.68 -4.20 -24.39
CA SER A 207 -12.54 -2.97 -25.21
C SER A 207 -12.23 -3.25 -26.68
N ALA A 208 -11.69 -4.42 -26.99
CA ALA A 208 -11.40 -4.82 -28.38
C ALA A 208 -12.63 -5.26 -29.18
N HIS A 209 -13.76 -5.51 -28.50
CA HIS A 209 -14.98 -6.02 -29.16
C HIS A 209 -15.99 -4.92 -29.53
N TYR A 210 -15.73 -3.66 -29.12
CA TYR A 210 -16.61 -2.53 -29.46
C TYR A 210 -16.16 -1.74 -30.70
N ASP A 211 -15.00 -2.05 -31.27
CA ASP A 211 -14.46 -1.37 -32.45
C ASP A 211 -14.70 -2.14 -33.78
N GLU A 212 -15.50 -3.22 -33.75
CA GLU A 212 -15.85 -4.00 -34.97
C GLU A 212 -17.38 -4.09 -35.15
N GLU A 213 -18.04 -2.97 -35.41
CA GLU A 213 -19.30 -2.99 -36.18
C GLU A 213 -19.27 -1.83 -37.21
N PRO A 214 -19.56 -2.15 -38.48
CA PRO A 214 -19.42 -1.24 -39.61
C PRO A 214 -20.51 -0.17 -39.66
#